data_35a60fbfdf9865d5ba7a54108aa6d196
#
_entry.id   35a60fbfdf9865d5ba7a54108aa6d196
#
_cell.length_a   1.000
_cell.length_b   1.000
_cell.length_c   1.000
_cell.angle_alpha   90.00
_cell.angle_beta   90.00
_cell.angle_gamma   90.00
#
_symmetry.space_group_name_H-M   'P 1'
#
loop_
_entity.id
_entity.type
_entity.pdbx_description
1 polymer ?
#
loop_
_entity_poly.entity_id
_entity_poly.type
_entity_poly.pdbx_seq_one_letter_code
_entity_poly.pdbx_strand_id
1 'polypeptide(L)'
;MAMDYLAIGLSELGSISERRTYQLISGLRGLPEFLVADPGLNSGMMIPQYTAASIVSQNKQLCTPTSVDSIVSSNGQEDHVSMGANAATKLYKVVENTERILAIELLNATQAIAFRNAKSSDFIESILDIYRDWWDMANIDTFICFIH
;
A
#
# COMPACT_ATOMS: atom_id res chain seq x y z
N MET A 1 -23.66 3.93 -5.83
CA MET A 1 -23.12 5.27 -5.51
C MET A 1 -22.22 5.24 -4.27
N ALA A 2 -22.72 4.97 -3.05
CA ALA A 2 -21.87 5.01 -1.84
C ALA A 2 -20.60 4.16 -1.95
N MET A 3 -20.68 2.95 -2.48
CA MET A 3 -19.54 2.05 -2.70
C MET A 3 -18.54 2.59 -3.71
N ASP A 4 -19.01 3.26 -4.77
CA ASP A 4 -18.11 3.90 -5.76
C ASP A 4 -17.38 5.10 -5.13
N TYR A 5 -18.07 5.92 -4.33
CA TYR A 5 -17.42 7.02 -3.60
C TYR A 5 -16.39 6.50 -2.60
N LEU A 6 -16.71 5.41 -1.89
CA LEU A 6 -15.76 4.81 -0.94
C LEU A 6 -14.54 4.24 -1.66
N ALA A 7 -14.72 3.59 -2.82
CA ALA A 7 -13.61 3.10 -3.63
C ALA A 7 -12.68 4.24 -4.06
N ILE A 8 -13.23 5.38 -4.48
CA ILE A 8 -12.44 6.58 -4.84
C ILE A 8 -11.67 7.09 -3.61
N GLY A 9 -12.33 7.23 -2.46
CA GLY A 9 -11.67 7.72 -1.25
C GLY A 9 -10.53 6.81 -0.77
N LEU A 10 -10.73 5.49 -0.80
CA LEU A 10 -9.70 4.51 -0.45
C LEU A 10 -8.54 4.50 -1.47
N SER A 11 -8.83 4.71 -2.74
CA SER A 11 -7.79 4.82 -3.77
C SER A 11 -6.89 6.03 -3.52
N GLU A 12 -7.45 7.17 -3.10
CA GLU A 12 -6.68 8.35 -2.73
C GLU A 12 -5.83 8.11 -1.47
N LEU A 13 -6.39 7.42 -0.46
CA LEU A 13 -5.61 7.00 0.72
C LEU A 13 -4.42 6.14 0.31
N GLY A 14 -4.62 5.15 -0.55
CA GLY A 14 -3.55 4.31 -1.07
C GLY A 14 -2.52 5.11 -1.89
N SER A 15 -2.97 6.07 -2.68
CA SER A 15 -2.09 6.94 -3.48
C SER A 15 -1.17 7.79 -2.60
N ILE A 16 -1.70 8.39 -1.54
CA ILE A 16 -0.90 9.17 -0.57
C ILE A 16 0.09 8.27 0.16
N SER A 17 -0.32 7.07 0.58
CA SER A 17 0.54 6.10 1.24
C SER A 17 1.72 5.70 0.36
N GLU A 18 1.48 5.40 -0.90
CA GLU A 18 2.55 5.07 -1.87
C GLU A 18 3.50 6.27 -2.08
N ARG A 19 2.99 7.50 -2.16
CA ARG A 19 3.83 8.69 -2.25
C ARG A 19 4.73 8.87 -1.03
N ARG A 20 4.26 8.55 0.18
CA ARG A 20 5.09 8.55 1.39
C ARG A 20 6.17 7.46 1.33
N THR A 21 5.81 6.26 0.87
CA THR A 21 6.77 5.17 0.64
C THR A 21 7.88 5.61 -0.33
N TYR A 22 7.51 6.22 -1.47
CA TYR A 22 8.48 6.78 -2.41
C TYR A 22 9.41 7.81 -1.76
N GLN A 23 8.88 8.71 -0.93
CA GLN A 23 9.68 9.72 -0.22
C GLN A 23 10.68 9.10 0.77
N LEU A 24 10.36 7.96 1.39
CA LEU A 24 11.25 7.27 2.30
C LEU A 24 12.46 6.67 1.57
N ILE A 25 12.27 6.12 0.38
CA ILE A 25 13.34 5.44 -0.38
C ILE A 25 14.14 6.36 -1.31
N SER A 26 13.80 7.63 -1.38
CA SER A 26 14.37 8.56 -2.37
C SER A 26 15.73 9.16 -2.00
N GLY A 27 16.38 8.73 -0.93
CA GLY A 27 17.66 9.28 -0.48
C GLY A 27 17.58 10.71 0.09
N LEU A 28 16.38 11.16 0.45
CA LEU A 28 16.14 12.49 0.99
C LEU A 28 16.03 12.46 2.52
N ARG A 29 16.07 13.65 3.13
CA ARG A 29 15.84 13.86 4.58
C ARG A 29 16.80 13.07 5.49
N GLY A 30 18.03 12.82 5.02
CA GLY A 30 19.06 12.10 5.77
C GLY A 30 18.82 10.59 5.85
N LEU A 31 18.00 10.03 4.97
CA LEU A 31 17.85 8.60 4.77
C LEU A 31 18.68 8.15 3.55
N PRO A 32 19.25 6.94 3.56
CA PRO A 32 19.94 6.40 2.38
C PRO A 32 18.93 6.05 1.28
N GLU A 33 19.38 6.10 0.03
CA GLU A 33 18.59 5.63 -1.11
C GLU A 33 18.19 4.16 -0.91
N PHE A 34 16.96 3.83 -1.26
CA PHE A 34 16.36 2.50 -1.11
C PHE A 34 16.43 1.90 0.31
N LEU A 35 16.73 2.73 1.33
CA LEU A 35 16.87 2.33 2.74
C LEU A 35 17.86 1.17 2.93
N VAL A 36 19.01 1.25 2.28
CA VAL A 36 20.13 0.29 2.40
C VAL A 36 21.45 1.02 2.60
N ALA A 37 22.44 0.32 3.20
CA ALA A 37 23.74 0.91 3.48
C ALA A 37 24.54 1.21 2.20
N ASP A 38 24.46 0.33 1.19
CA ASP A 38 25.21 0.43 -0.07
C ASP A 38 24.25 0.47 -1.28
N PRO A 39 23.59 1.61 -1.54
CA PRO A 39 22.73 1.77 -2.70
C PRO A 39 23.55 1.64 -4.00
N GLY A 40 23.01 0.87 -4.96
CA GLY A 40 23.70 0.59 -6.22
C GLY A 40 24.20 -0.85 -6.32
N LEU A 41 24.71 -1.44 -5.26
CA LEU A 41 24.92 -2.89 -5.16
C LEU A 41 23.63 -3.61 -4.77
N ASN A 42 22.79 -2.94 -3.98
CA ASN A 42 21.55 -3.48 -3.44
C ASN A 42 20.35 -2.63 -3.84
N SER A 43 19.29 -3.30 -4.24
CA SER A 43 18.02 -2.63 -4.59
C SER A 43 17.17 -2.28 -3.37
N GLY A 44 17.45 -2.86 -2.19
CA GLY A 44 16.75 -2.58 -0.94
C GLY A 44 15.23 -2.57 -1.07
N MET A 45 14.61 -1.51 -0.59
CA MET A 45 13.16 -1.33 -0.59
C MET A 45 12.60 -0.80 -1.93
N MET A 46 13.35 -0.87 -3.03
CA MET A 46 12.88 -0.46 -4.35
C MET A 46 11.69 -1.32 -4.82
N ILE A 47 11.79 -2.65 -4.70
CA ILE A 47 10.75 -3.57 -5.18
C ILE A 47 9.43 -3.45 -4.40
N PRO A 48 9.42 -3.33 -3.06
CA PRO A 48 8.20 -3.00 -2.31
C PRO A 48 7.51 -1.73 -2.83
N GLN A 49 8.26 -0.67 -3.12
CA GLN A 49 7.68 0.55 -3.68
C GLN A 49 7.09 0.33 -5.08
N TYR A 50 7.76 -0.40 -5.96
CA TYR A 50 7.21 -0.77 -7.27
C TYR A 50 5.91 -1.55 -7.14
N THR A 51 5.83 -2.47 -6.17
CA THR A 51 4.61 -3.22 -5.87
C THR A 51 3.49 -2.29 -5.44
N ALA A 52 3.75 -1.37 -4.50
CA ALA A 52 2.77 -0.38 -4.07
C ALA A 52 2.29 0.50 -5.25
N ALA A 53 3.20 0.98 -6.10
CA ALA A 53 2.88 1.78 -7.28
C ALA A 53 1.98 1.01 -8.28
N SER A 54 2.25 -0.28 -8.49
CA SER A 54 1.42 -1.14 -9.34
C SER A 54 0.00 -1.30 -8.78
N ILE A 55 -0.11 -1.53 -7.47
CA ILE A 55 -1.40 -1.67 -6.79
C ILE A 55 -2.19 -0.35 -6.84
N VAL A 56 -1.55 0.80 -6.65
CA VAL A 56 -2.19 2.12 -6.80
C VAL A 56 -2.71 2.31 -8.20
N SER A 57 -1.94 1.94 -9.23
CA SER A 57 -2.39 1.99 -10.62
C SER A 57 -3.63 1.13 -10.86
N GLN A 58 -3.67 -0.08 -10.30
CA GLN A 58 -4.85 -0.96 -10.36
C GLN A 58 -6.06 -0.32 -9.66
N ASN A 59 -5.89 0.27 -8.48
CA ASN A 59 -6.97 0.93 -7.76
C ASN A 59 -7.59 2.06 -8.57
N LYS A 60 -6.79 2.86 -9.29
CA LYS A 60 -7.30 3.92 -10.17
C LYS A 60 -8.23 3.37 -11.26
N GLN A 61 -7.92 2.21 -11.82
CA GLN A 61 -8.78 1.53 -12.79
C GLN A 61 -10.09 1.02 -12.14
N LEU A 62 -9.99 0.48 -10.92
CA LEU A 62 -11.13 -0.02 -10.15
C LEU A 62 -12.08 1.10 -9.69
N CYS A 63 -11.64 2.35 -9.68
CA CYS A 63 -12.44 3.52 -9.29
C CYS A 63 -13.45 3.99 -10.37
N THR A 64 -13.45 3.38 -11.56
CA THR A 64 -14.51 3.69 -12.55
C THR A 64 -15.88 3.33 -11.96
N PRO A 65 -16.82 4.29 -11.81
CA PRO A 65 -18.08 4.03 -11.15
C PRO A 65 -18.94 3.00 -11.90
N THR A 66 -19.49 2.05 -11.19
CA THR A 66 -20.49 1.11 -11.73
C THR A 66 -21.92 1.65 -11.59
N SER A 67 -22.10 2.70 -10.80
CA SER A 67 -23.40 3.35 -10.61
C SER A 67 -23.89 4.09 -11.86
N VAL A 68 -23.05 4.24 -12.88
CA VAL A 68 -23.41 4.84 -14.18
C VAL A 68 -23.93 3.81 -15.18
N ASP A 69 -23.85 2.52 -14.85
CA ASP A 69 -24.21 1.42 -15.74
C ASP A 69 -25.58 0.84 -15.42
N SER A 70 -26.28 0.45 -16.47
CA SER A 70 -27.51 -0.28 -16.39
C SER A 70 -27.71 -1.13 -17.66
N ILE A 71 -28.26 -2.33 -17.49
CA ILE A 71 -28.45 -3.30 -18.57
C ILE A 71 -29.88 -3.84 -18.50
N VAL A 72 -30.55 -3.90 -19.64
CA VAL A 72 -31.88 -4.54 -19.77
C VAL A 72 -31.75 -6.04 -19.47
N SER A 73 -32.60 -6.57 -18.59
CA SER A 73 -32.64 -7.98 -18.25
C SER A 73 -34.06 -8.54 -18.14
N SER A 74 -34.17 -9.84 -17.79
CA SER A 74 -35.46 -10.51 -17.61
C SER A 74 -36.42 -10.35 -18.80
N ASN A 75 -35.91 -10.47 -20.03
CA ASN A 75 -36.65 -10.33 -21.29
C ASN A 75 -37.40 -8.99 -21.40
N GLY A 76 -36.78 -7.91 -20.90
CA GLY A 76 -37.35 -6.55 -20.98
C GLY A 76 -38.28 -6.19 -19.81
N GLN A 77 -38.43 -7.04 -18.82
CA GLN A 77 -39.21 -6.68 -17.61
C GLN A 77 -38.42 -5.69 -16.74
N GLU A 78 -37.09 -5.78 -16.75
CA GLU A 78 -36.18 -4.88 -16.06
C GLU A 78 -35.38 -4.10 -17.09
N ASP A 79 -35.75 -2.85 -17.29
CA ASP A 79 -35.13 -1.97 -18.28
C ASP A 79 -34.08 -1.02 -17.68
N HIS A 80 -34.13 -0.78 -16.36
CA HIS A 80 -33.17 0.01 -15.61
C HIS A 80 -32.88 -0.62 -14.28
N VAL A 81 -31.71 -1.28 -14.19
CA VAL A 81 -31.30 -2.04 -13.00
C VAL A 81 -30.04 -1.47 -12.38
N SER A 82 -29.88 -1.69 -11.06
CA SER A 82 -28.68 -1.29 -10.33
C SER A 82 -27.55 -2.29 -10.52
N MET A 83 -26.36 -1.81 -10.90
CA MET A 83 -25.12 -2.58 -10.91
C MET A 83 -24.36 -2.53 -9.57
N GLY A 84 -25.09 -2.40 -8.46
CA GLY A 84 -24.53 -2.30 -7.10
C GLY A 84 -23.69 -3.49 -6.68
N ALA A 85 -23.98 -4.71 -7.17
CA ALA A 85 -23.17 -5.89 -6.92
C ALA A 85 -21.74 -5.72 -7.49
N ASN A 86 -21.61 -5.16 -8.69
CA ASN A 86 -20.32 -4.87 -9.29
C ASN A 86 -19.57 -3.79 -8.51
N ALA A 87 -20.25 -2.77 -7.97
CA ALA A 87 -19.66 -1.77 -7.10
C ALA A 87 -19.08 -2.43 -5.81
N ALA A 88 -19.81 -3.38 -5.21
CA ALA A 88 -19.39 -4.07 -4.01
C ALA A 88 -18.13 -4.93 -4.23
N THR A 89 -18.10 -5.71 -5.30
CA THR A 89 -16.95 -6.56 -5.63
C THR A 89 -15.69 -5.75 -5.95
N LYS A 90 -15.85 -4.63 -6.67
CA LYS A 90 -14.74 -3.70 -6.93
C LYS A 90 -14.24 -3.04 -5.65
N LEU A 91 -15.15 -2.56 -4.79
CA LEU A 91 -14.78 -1.97 -3.50
C LEU A 91 -14.00 -2.96 -2.64
N TYR A 92 -14.44 -4.21 -2.55
CA TYR A 92 -13.71 -5.26 -1.82
C TYR A 92 -12.26 -5.34 -2.29
N LYS A 93 -12.05 -5.35 -3.60
CA LYS A 93 -10.70 -5.38 -4.19
C LYS A 93 -9.87 -4.14 -3.86
N VAL A 94 -10.49 -2.96 -3.86
CA VAL A 94 -9.82 -1.70 -3.50
C VAL A 94 -9.42 -1.70 -2.01
N VAL A 95 -10.26 -2.25 -1.12
CA VAL A 95 -9.93 -2.42 0.32
C VAL A 95 -8.69 -3.30 0.47
N GLU A 96 -8.70 -4.53 -0.07
CA GLU A 96 -7.55 -5.45 0.00
C GLU A 96 -6.26 -4.79 -0.54
N ASN A 97 -6.38 -4.09 -1.65
CA ASN A 97 -5.25 -3.40 -2.26
C ASN A 97 -4.72 -2.27 -1.37
N THR A 98 -5.61 -1.50 -0.74
CA THR A 98 -5.23 -0.41 0.16
C THR A 98 -4.54 -0.96 1.42
N GLU A 99 -5.02 -2.06 2.00
CA GLU A 99 -4.36 -2.75 3.11
C GLU A 99 -2.93 -3.16 2.76
N ARG A 100 -2.71 -3.72 1.55
CA ARG A 100 -1.37 -4.08 1.07
C ARG A 100 -0.45 -2.87 0.92
N ILE A 101 -0.96 -1.76 0.38
CA ILE A 101 -0.18 -0.53 0.23
C ILE A 101 0.23 0.02 1.61
N LEU A 102 -0.69 0.05 2.58
CA LEU A 102 -0.42 0.49 3.94
C LEU A 102 0.59 -0.42 4.65
N ALA A 103 0.52 -1.73 4.44
CA ALA A 103 1.51 -2.67 4.96
C ALA A 103 2.90 -2.43 4.37
N ILE A 104 3.00 -2.13 3.08
CA ILE A 104 4.27 -1.78 2.43
C ILE A 104 4.81 -0.45 2.97
N GLU A 105 3.96 0.56 3.20
CA GLU A 105 4.38 1.81 3.83
C GLU A 105 4.93 1.56 5.23
N LEU A 106 4.24 0.76 6.04
CA LEU A 106 4.66 0.42 7.40
C LEU A 106 6.01 -0.30 7.40
N LEU A 107 6.21 -1.27 6.50
CA LEU A 107 7.49 -1.96 6.32
C LEU A 107 8.62 -0.98 5.99
N ASN A 108 8.41 -0.08 5.02
CA ASN A 108 9.40 0.92 4.65
C ASN A 108 9.67 1.93 5.77
N ALA A 109 8.64 2.34 6.51
CA ALA A 109 8.79 3.24 7.65
C ALA A 109 9.59 2.60 8.78
N THR A 110 9.36 1.32 9.07
CA THR A 110 10.12 0.55 10.06
C THR A 110 11.61 0.49 9.68
N GLN A 111 11.91 0.19 8.43
CA GLN A 111 13.26 0.19 7.91
C GLN A 111 13.91 1.60 7.98
N ALA A 112 13.15 2.64 7.64
CA ALA A 112 13.65 4.02 7.69
C ALA A 112 14.00 4.47 9.12
N ILE A 113 13.24 4.05 10.13
CA ILE A 113 13.52 4.37 11.53
C ILE A 113 14.83 3.72 11.99
N ALA A 114 15.19 2.54 11.51
CA ALA A 114 16.45 1.89 11.84
C ALA A 114 17.69 2.72 11.44
N PHE A 115 17.57 3.59 10.41
CA PHE A 115 18.64 4.54 10.04
C PHE A 115 18.62 5.83 10.86
N ARG A 116 17.72 5.98 11.83
CA ARG A 116 17.61 7.16 12.67
C ARG A 116 18.08 6.86 14.09
N ASN A 117 18.97 7.71 14.62
CA ASN A 117 19.47 7.61 15.99
C ASN A 117 18.52 8.23 17.04
N ALA A 118 17.22 8.31 16.75
CA ALA A 118 16.22 8.92 17.62
C ALA A 118 15.12 7.90 17.94
N LYS A 119 14.76 7.81 19.22
CA LYS A 119 13.62 7.01 19.67
C LYS A 119 12.32 7.74 19.31
N SER A 120 11.30 6.96 18.98
CA SER A 120 9.94 7.43 18.78
C SER A 120 9.16 7.45 20.11
N SER A 121 7.82 7.52 20.06
CA SER A 121 6.98 7.35 21.24
C SER A 121 6.99 5.88 21.71
N ASP A 122 6.74 5.64 23.00
CA ASP A 122 6.70 4.28 23.56
C ASP A 122 5.72 3.37 22.81
N PHE A 123 4.60 3.93 22.34
CA PHE A 123 3.64 3.20 21.52
C PHE A 123 4.23 2.74 20.18
N ILE A 124 4.94 3.61 19.49
CA ILE A 124 5.58 3.27 18.21
C ILE A 124 6.72 2.29 18.43
N GLU A 125 7.54 2.47 19.47
CA GLU A 125 8.61 1.51 19.81
C GLU A 125 8.05 0.11 20.07
N SER A 126 6.90 -0.02 20.76
CA SER A 126 6.27 -1.33 20.96
C SER A 126 5.81 -2.00 19.65
N ILE A 127 5.36 -1.22 18.67
CA ILE A 127 5.04 -1.74 17.33
C ILE A 127 6.31 -2.18 16.59
N LEU A 128 7.37 -1.38 16.68
CA LEU A 128 8.65 -1.71 16.07
C LEU A 128 9.26 -2.99 16.63
N ASP A 129 9.12 -3.22 17.94
CA ASP A 129 9.59 -4.45 18.59
C ASP A 129 8.85 -5.68 18.07
N ILE A 130 7.52 -5.61 17.92
CA ILE A 130 6.71 -6.67 17.31
C ILE A 130 7.18 -6.95 15.87
N TYR A 131 7.51 -5.92 15.12
CA TYR A 131 8.02 -6.07 13.75
C TYR A 131 9.40 -6.72 13.71
N ARG A 132 10.30 -6.35 14.61
CA ARG A 132 11.64 -6.94 14.75
C ARG A 132 11.55 -8.42 15.10
N ASP A 133 10.75 -8.78 16.11
CA ASP A 133 10.52 -10.17 16.51
C ASP A 133 9.96 -11.02 15.35
N TRP A 134 9.00 -10.48 14.61
CA TRP A 134 8.44 -11.17 13.44
C TRP A 134 9.47 -11.35 12.33
N TRP A 135 10.31 -10.36 12.11
CA TRP A 135 11.36 -10.36 11.11
C TRP A 135 12.42 -11.42 11.42
N ASP A 136 12.87 -11.49 12.67
CA ASP A 136 13.82 -12.50 13.15
C ASP A 136 13.26 -13.92 13.06
N MET A 137 11.98 -14.11 13.41
CA MET A 137 11.29 -15.40 13.28
C MET A 137 11.12 -15.85 11.83
N ALA A 138 10.90 -14.92 10.91
CA ALA A 138 10.72 -15.23 9.50
C ALA A 138 12.02 -15.61 8.79
N ASN A 139 13.16 -15.54 9.48
CA ASN A 139 14.52 -15.83 8.95
C ASN A 139 14.80 -15.10 7.63
N ILE A 140 14.35 -13.84 7.56
CA ILE A 140 14.46 -12.99 6.36
C ILE A 140 15.86 -12.34 6.31
N ASP A 141 16.89 -13.04 6.76
CA ASP A 141 18.30 -12.61 6.68
C ASP A 141 18.71 -12.17 5.27
N THR A 142 18.00 -12.63 4.27
CA THR A 142 18.26 -12.29 2.88
C THR A 142 17.91 -10.84 2.53
N PHE A 143 17.01 -10.20 3.29
CA PHE A 143 16.64 -8.79 3.08
C PHE A 143 17.37 -7.82 4.02
N ILE A 144 17.78 -8.28 5.19
CA ILE A 144 18.47 -7.47 6.21
C ILE A 144 20.00 -7.53 6.10
N CYS A 145 20.58 -8.35 5.25
CA CYS A 145 22.03 -8.44 5.05
C CYS A 145 22.74 -7.07 4.86
N PHE A 146 22.05 -5.97 5.14
CA PHE A 146 22.40 -4.61 4.74
C PHE A 146 22.39 -3.59 5.90
N ILE A 147 22.19 -4.02 7.15
CA ILE A 147 22.21 -3.11 8.32
C ILE A 147 23.54 -3.21 9.11
N HIS A 148 24.46 -4.10 8.74
CA HIS A 148 25.79 -4.22 9.37
C HIS A 148 26.91 -3.74 8.47
#